data_f74eb8e52097c2e649c40e2d25517baf
#
_entry.id   f74eb8e52097c2e649c40e2d25517baf
#
_cell.length_a   1.000
_cell.length_b   1.000
_cell.length_c   1.000
_cell.angle_alpha   90.00
_cell.angle_beta   90.00
_cell.angle_gamma   90.00
#
_symmetry.space_group_name_H-M   'P 1'
#
loop_
_entity.id
_entity.type
_entity.pdbx_description
1 polymer ?
#
loop_
_entity_poly.entity_id
_entity_poly.type
_entity_poly.pdbx_seq_one_letter_code
_entity_poly.pdbx_strand_id
1 'polypeptide(L)'
;MKISVVGTGYVGLVSGTCFAETGITVTCVDVDSDKINKLNKGIVPIYEPGLDDMIQRNVEKSRLFFSTDLKESLIDAEVVFIAVGTPPDEDGSADLKHVIGVAREVGQHMTKYLVVVTKSTVPVGTAVKVKNAIKEELDKRGVNIPFDVASNPEFLKEGDAIDDFLKPDRIVIGIESDEAEKTLRKLYKPFVLNNHPILFMDIPSAEMTKYAANSMLATKISFMNDIANLCEIIGADVNSVRRGIGSDSRIGSKFIYPGVGYGGSCFPKDVKALIKTAQENNYTLRVLQAVEDVNDLQKSVLFNKIYKHFNGNLHGKKFAIWGLSFKPNTDDMREAPSLVIIDKLVNHGANVVAYDPVSMEETHRRIGDTITYAKDQYEALLDADALLVVTEWNEFRVPNFQMVEK
;
A
#
# COMPACT_ATOMS: atom_id res chain seq x y z
N MET A 1 14.56 -4.96 24.22
CA MET A 1 14.70 -5.43 22.82
C MET A 1 15.11 -4.25 21.96
N LYS A 2 16.13 -4.43 21.13
CA LYS A 2 16.50 -3.46 20.09
C LYS A 2 16.25 -4.11 18.72
N ILE A 3 15.70 -3.36 17.79
CA ILE A 3 15.43 -3.83 16.42
C ILE A 3 15.91 -2.81 15.39
N SER A 4 16.23 -3.29 14.20
CA SER A 4 16.53 -2.48 13.04
C SER A 4 15.42 -2.66 11.99
N VAL A 5 14.98 -1.58 11.34
CA VAL A 5 14.00 -1.61 10.24
C VAL A 5 14.65 -0.96 9.02
N VAL A 6 14.91 -1.75 7.99
CA VAL A 6 15.60 -1.30 6.78
C VAL A 6 14.60 -0.94 5.70
N GLY A 7 14.64 0.31 5.27
CA GLY A 7 13.67 0.96 4.41
C GLY A 7 12.77 1.90 5.20
N THR A 8 12.80 3.20 4.87
CA THR A 8 11.93 4.23 5.46
C THR A 8 10.84 4.67 4.47
N GLY A 9 10.39 3.74 3.64
CA GLY A 9 9.14 3.87 2.91
C GLY A 9 7.95 3.74 3.83
N TYR A 10 6.74 3.73 3.26
CA TYR A 10 5.50 3.70 4.04
C TYR A 10 5.47 2.58 5.09
N VAL A 11 5.69 1.34 4.67
CA VAL A 11 5.65 0.16 5.55
C VAL A 11 6.71 0.22 6.65
N GLY A 12 7.96 0.54 6.29
CA GLY A 12 9.05 0.53 7.25
C GLY A 12 8.94 1.65 8.26
N LEU A 13 8.61 2.87 7.83
CA LEU A 13 8.49 4.02 8.73
C LEU A 13 7.32 3.87 9.71
N VAL A 14 6.14 3.46 9.23
CA VAL A 14 4.98 3.20 10.10
C VAL A 14 5.29 2.06 11.06
N SER A 15 5.83 0.93 10.57
CA SER A 15 6.15 -0.22 11.42
C SER A 15 7.18 0.13 12.49
N GLY A 16 8.29 0.79 12.11
CA GLY A 16 9.34 1.19 13.03
C GLY A 16 8.82 2.14 14.11
N THR A 17 8.01 3.11 13.72
CA THR A 17 7.40 4.07 14.65
C THR A 17 6.43 3.39 15.62
N CYS A 18 5.56 2.49 15.13
CA CYS A 18 4.63 1.74 15.97
C CYS A 18 5.33 0.77 16.93
N PHE A 19 6.43 0.13 16.53
CA PHE A 19 7.26 -0.63 17.47
C PHE A 19 7.88 0.25 18.56
N ALA A 20 8.40 1.43 18.19
CA ALA A 20 8.96 2.38 19.16
C ALA A 20 7.90 2.85 20.17
N GLU A 21 6.65 3.03 19.74
CA GLU A 21 5.53 3.45 20.59
C GLU A 21 5.26 2.44 21.72
N THR A 22 5.52 1.15 21.51
CA THR A 22 5.40 0.12 22.56
C THR A 22 6.61 0.04 23.51
N GLY A 23 7.61 0.92 23.36
CA GLY A 23 8.79 0.98 24.22
C GLY A 23 10.00 0.17 23.72
N ILE A 24 9.93 -0.33 22.50
CA ILE A 24 11.06 -0.99 21.83
C ILE A 24 12.01 0.07 21.30
N THR A 25 13.32 -0.17 21.38
CA THR A 25 14.31 0.70 20.75
C THR A 25 14.45 0.32 19.26
N VAL A 26 14.16 1.25 18.38
CA VAL A 26 14.12 1.02 16.92
C VAL A 26 15.10 1.94 16.22
N THR A 27 15.91 1.40 15.33
CA THR A 27 16.68 2.17 14.35
C THR A 27 16.10 1.91 12.96
N CYS A 28 15.51 2.94 12.35
CA CYS A 28 15.09 2.90 10.95
C CYS A 28 16.28 3.30 10.06
N VAL A 29 16.61 2.46 9.10
CA VAL A 29 17.76 2.63 8.21
C VAL A 29 17.29 2.80 6.77
N ASP A 30 17.84 3.78 6.05
CA ASP A 30 17.60 3.96 4.62
C ASP A 30 18.89 4.44 3.93
N VAL A 31 19.10 4.02 2.71
CA VAL A 31 20.25 4.46 1.90
C VAL A 31 20.10 5.91 1.42
N ASP A 32 18.90 6.44 1.41
CA ASP A 32 18.58 7.81 1.01
C ASP A 32 18.92 8.78 2.16
N SER A 33 20.09 9.42 2.05
CA SER A 33 20.58 10.38 3.05
C SER A 33 19.68 11.62 3.18
N ASP A 34 19.04 12.07 2.09
CA ASP A 34 18.16 13.23 2.15
C ASP A 34 16.89 12.93 2.92
N LYS A 35 16.33 11.73 2.74
CA LYS A 35 15.20 11.24 3.50
C LYS A 35 15.54 11.12 4.99
N ILE A 36 16.66 10.51 5.33
CA ILE A 36 17.14 10.38 6.71
C ILE A 36 17.39 11.76 7.34
N ASN A 37 17.99 12.68 6.60
CA ASN A 37 18.21 14.05 7.08
C ASN A 37 16.89 14.80 7.35
N LYS A 38 15.87 14.61 6.51
CA LYS A 38 14.53 15.15 6.75
C LYS A 38 13.90 14.56 8.01
N LEU A 39 13.93 13.24 8.18
CA LEU A 39 13.40 12.55 9.37
C LEU A 39 14.10 13.01 10.65
N ASN A 40 15.42 13.16 10.65
CA ASN A 40 16.18 13.69 11.78
C ASN A 40 15.86 15.15 12.12
N LYS A 41 15.28 15.90 11.17
CA LYS A 41 14.76 17.27 11.38
C LYS A 41 13.26 17.30 11.73
N GLY A 42 12.63 16.14 11.89
CA GLY A 42 11.18 16.03 12.16
C GLY A 42 10.30 16.23 10.93
N ILE A 43 10.86 16.18 9.72
CA ILE A 43 10.10 16.29 8.46
C ILE A 43 9.79 14.89 7.96
N VAL A 44 8.53 14.50 7.99
CA VAL A 44 8.08 13.15 7.59
C VAL A 44 7.78 13.14 6.08
N PRO A 45 8.41 12.21 5.32
CA PRO A 45 8.32 12.22 3.85
C PRO A 45 7.10 11.47 3.28
N ILE A 46 6.18 11.06 4.12
CA ILE A 46 4.94 10.34 3.73
C ILE A 46 3.75 10.94 4.46
N TYR A 47 2.58 10.90 3.83
CA TYR A 47 1.34 11.30 4.47
C TYR A 47 0.65 10.11 5.14
N GLU A 48 0.56 10.15 6.46
CA GLU A 48 -0.22 9.20 7.27
C GLU A 48 -0.74 9.94 8.50
N PRO A 49 -2.06 9.99 8.72
CA PRO A 49 -2.65 10.73 9.86
C PRO A 49 -2.05 10.29 11.21
N GLY A 50 -1.49 11.26 11.96
CA GLY A 50 -0.93 11.05 13.31
C GLY A 50 0.47 10.45 13.36
N LEU A 51 1.11 10.19 12.21
CA LEU A 51 2.48 9.64 12.17
C LEU A 51 3.51 10.66 12.62
N ASP A 52 3.37 11.93 12.25
CA ASP A 52 4.30 13.01 12.61
C ASP A 52 4.43 13.14 14.12
N ASP A 53 3.31 13.25 14.82
CA ASP A 53 3.27 13.36 16.29
C ASP A 53 3.85 12.12 16.96
N MET A 54 3.61 10.92 16.39
CA MET A 54 4.11 9.66 16.92
C MET A 54 5.62 9.55 16.74
N ILE A 55 6.17 9.96 15.60
CA ILE A 55 7.61 10.01 15.34
C ILE A 55 8.26 10.97 16.35
N GLN A 56 7.77 12.21 16.45
CA GLN A 56 8.33 13.23 17.31
C GLN A 56 8.45 12.74 18.75
N ARG A 57 7.37 12.25 19.35
CA ARG A 57 7.38 11.80 20.75
C ARG A 57 8.27 10.59 21.00
N ASN A 58 8.49 9.72 20.00
CA ASN A 58 9.38 8.56 20.16
C ASN A 58 10.86 8.92 19.96
N VAL A 59 11.16 9.89 19.13
CA VAL A 59 12.50 10.49 19.03
C VAL A 59 12.87 11.18 20.34
N GLU A 60 11.99 12.03 20.89
CA GLU A 60 12.19 12.70 22.19
C GLU A 60 12.41 11.72 23.34
N LYS A 61 11.74 10.56 23.32
CA LYS A 61 11.90 9.49 24.31
C LYS A 61 13.11 8.57 24.05
N SER A 62 13.93 8.87 23.04
CA SER A 62 15.08 8.06 22.65
C SER A 62 14.75 6.58 22.38
N ARG A 63 13.62 6.35 21.69
CA ARG A 63 13.15 5.02 21.29
C ARG A 63 13.22 4.82 19.78
N LEU A 64 13.17 5.90 18.99
CA LEU A 64 13.21 5.88 17.55
C LEU A 64 14.40 6.69 17.03
N PHE A 65 15.20 6.06 16.17
CA PHE A 65 16.41 6.64 15.59
C PHE A 65 16.37 6.44 14.08
N PHE A 66 17.03 7.35 13.33
CA PHE A 66 17.16 7.28 11.89
C PHE A 66 18.63 7.33 11.51
N SER A 67 19.07 6.40 10.64
CA SER A 67 20.47 6.28 10.23
C SER A 67 20.58 5.84 8.76
N THR A 68 21.71 6.13 8.16
CA THR A 68 22.11 5.53 6.86
C THR A 68 23.06 4.35 7.06
N ASP A 69 23.47 4.05 8.29
CA ASP A 69 24.43 3.00 8.61
C ASP A 69 23.74 1.74 9.15
N LEU A 70 23.54 0.76 8.27
CA LEU A 70 22.99 -0.55 8.66
C LEU A 70 23.93 -1.29 9.60
N LYS A 71 25.24 -1.23 9.38
CA LYS A 71 26.23 -1.94 10.21
C LYS A 71 26.13 -1.52 11.68
N GLU A 72 26.06 -0.22 11.97
CA GLU A 72 25.90 0.29 13.32
C GLU A 72 24.57 -0.16 13.92
N SER A 73 23.49 -0.14 13.16
CA SER A 73 22.16 -0.54 13.64
C SER A 73 22.04 -2.02 14.03
N LEU A 74 22.92 -2.89 13.47
CA LEU A 74 22.93 -4.34 13.74
C LEU A 74 23.69 -4.70 15.04
N ILE A 75 24.53 -3.84 15.60
CA ILE A 75 25.42 -4.18 16.73
C ILE A 75 24.64 -4.79 17.90
N ASP A 76 23.52 -4.16 18.27
CA ASP A 76 22.69 -4.60 19.40
C ASP A 76 21.33 -5.16 18.97
N ALA A 77 21.04 -5.22 17.69
CA ALA A 77 19.74 -5.69 17.19
C ALA A 77 19.53 -7.17 17.48
N GLU A 78 18.33 -7.53 17.92
CA GLU A 78 17.85 -8.90 18.09
C GLU A 78 17.04 -9.33 16.84
N VAL A 79 16.42 -8.34 16.16
CA VAL A 79 15.62 -8.55 14.94
C VAL A 79 15.96 -7.45 13.94
N VAL A 80 16.09 -7.82 12.67
CA VAL A 80 16.14 -6.87 11.56
C VAL A 80 14.98 -7.12 10.62
N PHE A 81 14.22 -6.06 10.34
CA PHE A 81 13.14 -6.08 9.34
C PHE A 81 13.63 -5.54 8.00
N ILE A 82 13.40 -6.30 6.94
CA ILE A 82 13.58 -5.86 5.56
C ILE A 82 12.23 -5.31 5.08
N ALA A 83 12.10 -3.97 5.01
CA ALA A 83 10.90 -3.25 4.63
C ALA A 83 11.14 -2.32 3.44
N VAL A 84 12.01 -2.73 2.54
CA VAL A 84 12.35 -1.99 1.32
C VAL A 84 11.32 -2.19 0.22
N GLY A 85 11.27 -1.27 -0.74
CA GLY A 85 10.36 -1.35 -1.88
C GLY A 85 10.63 -2.57 -2.76
N THR A 86 9.56 -3.16 -3.27
CA THR A 86 9.57 -4.24 -4.27
C THR A 86 8.74 -3.78 -5.47
N PRO A 87 9.27 -2.84 -6.30
CA PRO A 87 8.54 -2.37 -7.48
C PRO A 87 8.31 -3.51 -8.47
N PRO A 88 7.30 -3.40 -9.34
CA PRO A 88 7.16 -4.36 -10.43
C PRO A 88 8.34 -4.24 -11.39
N ASP A 89 8.87 -5.35 -11.86
CA ASP A 89 9.80 -5.43 -12.97
C ASP A 89 9.03 -5.30 -14.31
N GLU A 90 9.73 -5.14 -15.42
CA GLU A 90 9.15 -4.98 -16.77
C GLU A 90 8.19 -6.12 -17.15
N ASP A 91 8.43 -7.33 -16.64
CA ASP A 91 7.62 -8.52 -16.90
C ASP A 91 6.46 -8.72 -15.91
N GLY A 92 6.25 -7.77 -14.97
CA GLY A 92 5.22 -7.81 -13.93
C GLY A 92 5.60 -8.59 -12.67
N SER A 93 6.79 -9.20 -12.62
CA SER A 93 7.34 -9.82 -11.40
C SER A 93 7.75 -8.74 -10.38
N ALA A 94 7.97 -9.14 -9.12
CA ALA A 94 8.50 -8.22 -8.11
C ALA A 94 10.04 -8.13 -8.21
N ASP A 95 10.59 -6.93 -8.35
CA ASP A 95 12.03 -6.70 -8.27
C ASP A 95 12.53 -6.90 -6.83
N LEU A 96 13.37 -7.92 -6.64
CA LEU A 96 13.93 -8.30 -5.34
C LEU A 96 15.34 -7.74 -5.08
N LYS A 97 15.90 -6.92 -6.00
CA LYS A 97 17.28 -6.42 -5.86
C LYS A 97 17.54 -5.75 -4.53
N HIS A 98 16.62 -4.90 -4.08
CA HIS A 98 16.75 -4.22 -2.79
C HIS A 98 16.69 -5.19 -1.62
N VAL A 99 15.76 -6.15 -1.63
CA VAL A 99 15.61 -7.16 -0.57
C VAL A 99 16.89 -8.00 -0.44
N ILE A 100 17.41 -8.50 -1.56
CA ILE A 100 18.63 -9.30 -1.59
C ILE A 100 19.86 -8.44 -1.25
N GLY A 101 19.89 -7.18 -1.67
CA GLY A 101 20.95 -6.24 -1.29
C GLY A 101 21.07 -6.08 0.23
N VAL A 102 19.95 -5.83 0.90
CA VAL A 102 19.89 -5.74 2.37
C VAL A 102 20.29 -7.05 3.03
N ALA A 103 19.83 -8.19 2.51
CA ALA A 103 20.21 -9.50 3.03
C ALA A 103 21.74 -9.74 2.98
N ARG A 104 22.39 -9.36 1.87
CA ARG A 104 23.86 -9.42 1.75
C ARG A 104 24.54 -8.52 2.75
N GLU A 105 24.09 -7.27 2.89
CA GLU A 105 24.67 -6.30 3.83
C GLU A 105 24.52 -6.78 5.29
N VAL A 106 23.37 -7.39 5.65
CA VAL A 106 23.20 -8.05 6.94
C VAL A 106 24.24 -9.15 7.13
N GLY A 107 24.43 -10.03 6.14
CA GLY A 107 25.45 -11.10 6.16
C GLY A 107 26.89 -10.56 6.30
N GLN A 108 27.20 -9.42 5.67
CA GLN A 108 28.51 -8.75 5.77
C GLN A 108 28.80 -8.21 7.15
N HIS A 109 27.78 -7.77 7.89
CA HIS A 109 27.98 -7.00 9.13
C HIS A 109 27.49 -7.64 10.41
N MET A 110 26.61 -8.64 10.36
CA MET A 110 26.12 -9.30 11.59
C MET A 110 27.26 -9.98 12.34
N THR A 111 27.21 -9.91 13.68
CA THR A 111 28.25 -10.46 14.57
C THR A 111 27.72 -11.43 15.63
N LYS A 112 26.41 -11.55 15.75
CA LYS A 112 25.72 -12.41 16.71
C LYS A 112 24.44 -12.97 16.09
N TYR A 113 23.77 -13.88 16.80
CA TYR A 113 22.46 -14.40 16.38
C TYR A 113 21.48 -13.27 16.09
N LEU A 114 20.77 -13.39 15.00
CA LEU A 114 19.82 -12.40 14.49
C LEU A 114 18.63 -13.08 13.82
N VAL A 115 17.43 -12.59 14.07
CA VAL A 115 16.23 -12.95 13.28
C VAL A 115 16.05 -11.92 12.18
N VAL A 116 16.17 -12.37 10.92
CA VAL A 116 16.00 -11.53 9.73
C VAL A 116 14.59 -11.73 9.18
N VAL A 117 13.79 -10.67 9.21
CA VAL A 117 12.37 -10.73 8.89
C VAL A 117 12.07 -9.96 7.61
N THR A 118 11.57 -10.64 6.59
CA THR A 118 11.05 -9.97 5.39
C THR A 118 9.64 -9.45 5.68
N LYS A 119 9.50 -8.13 5.71
CA LYS A 119 8.22 -7.44 5.87
C LYS A 119 7.67 -6.91 4.54
N SER A 120 8.54 -6.66 3.58
CA SER A 120 8.15 -6.35 2.20
C SER A 120 7.26 -7.44 1.61
N THR A 121 6.31 -7.05 0.76
CA THR A 121 5.51 -8.03 0.00
C THR A 121 6.38 -8.63 -1.10
N VAL A 122 6.63 -9.93 -1.00
CA VAL A 122 7.57 -10.66 -1.84
C VAL A 122 6.96 -11.98 -2.35
N PRO A 123 7.34 -12.46 -3.54
CA PRO A 123 6.93 -13.77 -4.05
C PRO A 123 7.35 -14.92 -3.15
N VAL A 124 6.57 -16.00 -3.20
CA VAL A 124 6.87 -17.25 -2.49
C VAL A 124 8.26 -17.76 -2.88
N GLY A 125 9.05 -18.15 -1.88
CA GLY A 125 10.43 -18.59 -2.04
C GLY A 125 11.48 -17.49 -1.88
N THR A 126 11.07 -16.25 -1.61
CA THR A 126 12.01 -15.14 -1.39
C THR A 126 12.83 -15.34 -0.12
N ALA A 127 12.26 -15.89 0.94
CA ALA A 127 12.99 -16.17 2.18
C ALA A 127 14.18 -17.12 1.96
N VAL A 128 14.07 -18.10 1.05
CA VAL A 128 15.18 -18.96 0.68
C VAL A 128 16.31 -18.16 0.02
N LYS A 129 15.97 -17.21 -0.86
CA LYS A 129 16.94 -16.32 -1.50
C LYS A 129 17.63 -15.42 -0.48
N VAL A 130 16.89 -14.88 0.47
CA VAL A 130 17.40 -14.06 1.60
C VAL A 130 18.38 -14.90 2.45
N LYS A 131 17.97 -16.11 2.84
CA LYS A 131 18.80 -17.04 3.63
C LYS A 131 20.12 -17.37 2.92
N ASN A 132 20.05 -17.66 1.62
CA ASN A 132 21.24 -17.95 0.82
C ASN A 132 22.18 -16.75 0.69
N ALA A 133 21.62 -15.55 0.45
CA ALA A 133 22.38 -14.31 0.34
C ALA A 133 23.17 -13.98 1.62
N ILE A 134 22.54 -14.16 2.80
CA ILE A 134 23.20 -13.99 4.10
C ILE A 134 24.31 -15.04 4.24
N LYS A 135 24.00 -16.31 3.98
CA LYS A 135 24.95 -17.42 4.13
C LYS A 135 26.18 -17.24 3.23
N GLU A 136 26.00 -16.84 1.99
CA GLU A 136 27.11 -16.54 1.06
C GLU A 136 28.09 -15.50 1.66
N GLU A 137 27.58 -14.44 2.29
CA GLU A 137 28.44 -13.42 2.88
C GLU A 137 29.13 -13.90 4.15
N LEU A 138 28.46 -14.70 5.00
CA LEU A 138 29.10 -15.33 6.17
C LEU A 138 30.21 -16.30 5.74
N ASP A 139 29.98 -17.10 4.71
CA ASP A 139 30.98 -18.04 4.15
C ASP A 139 32.20 -17.27 3.60
N LYS A 140 32.00 -16.14 2.89
CA LYS A 140 33.10 -15.27 2.43
C LYS A 140 33.93 -14.69 3.59
N ARG A 141 33.29 -14.41 4.72
CA ARG A 141 33.95 -13.92 5.93
C ARG A 141 34.63 -15.03 6.73
N GLY A 142 34.39 -16.28 6.39
CA GLY A 142 34.92 -17.45 7.13
C GLY A 142 34.34 -17.58 8.55
N VAL A 143 33.12 -17.11 8.80
CA VAL A 143 32.47 -17.15 10.11
C VAL A 143 31.19 -17.99 10.05
N ASN A 144 30.88 -18.63 11.18
CA ASN A 144 29.64 -19.40 11.34
C ASN A 144 28.78 -18.75 12.44
N ILE A 145 28.01 -17.72 12.06
CA ILE A 145 27.11 -17.03 12.95
C ILE A 145 25.69 -17.56 12.70
N PRO A 146 24.99 -18.09 13.70
CA PRO A 146 23.63 -18.57 13.53
C PRO A 146 22.68 -17.42 13.26
N PHE A 147 21.66 -17.66 12.43
CA PHE A 147 20.57 -16.72 12.16
C PHE A 147 19.34 -17.49 11.70
N ASP A 148 18.18 -16.87 11.87
CA ASP A 148 16.92 -17.34 11.31
C ASP A 148 16.35 -16.33 10.32
N VAL A 149 15.64 -16.85 9.31
CA VAL A 149 14.85 -16.04 8.39
C VAL A 149 13.37 -16.25 8.69
N ALA A 150 12.61 -15.18 8.69
CA ALA A 150 11.16 -15.20 8.86
C ALA A 150 10.48 -14.34 7.79
N SER A 151 9.22 -14.63 7.49
CA SER A 151 8.35 -13.78 6.68
C SER A 151 7.24 -13.22 7.57
N ASN A 152 7.07 -11.90 7.57
CA ASN A 152 6.02 -11.24 8.31
C ASN A 152 5.35 -10.20 7.41
N PRO A 153 4.49 -10.65 6.49
CA PRO A 153 3.78 -9.74 5.60
C PRO A 153 2.92 -8.75 6.40
N GLU A 154 2.82 -7.53 5.88
CA GLU A 154 1.99 -6.48 6.45
C GLU A 154 0.59 -6.45 5.81
N PHE A 155 -0.38 -5.92 6.54
CA PHE A 155 -1.75 -5.74 6.06
C PHE A 155 -2.24 -4.31 6.34
N LEU A 156 -1.32 -3.35 6.24
CA LEU A 156 -1.57 -1.94 6.51
C LEU A 156 -2.37 -1.30 5.37
N LYS A 157 -3.30 -0.44 5.73
CA LYS A 157 -4.03 0.41 4.79
C LYS A 157 -3.46 1.82 4.87
N GLU A 158 -2.95 2.36 3.78
CA GLU A 158 -2.55 3.77 3.72
C GLU A 158 -3.69 4.66 4.23
N GLY A 159 -3.36 5.63 5.10
CA GLY A 159 -4.33 6.50 5.75
C GLY A 159 -5.01 5.95 7.01
N ASP A 160 -4.72 4.68 7.39
CA ASP A 160 -5.23 4.01 8.60
C ASP A 160 -4.21 2.99 9.15
N ALA A 161 -2.95 3.14 8.72
CA ALA A 161 -1.91 2.14 8.95
C ALA A 161 -1.44 2.07 10.39
N ILE A 162 -1.49 3.20 11.10
CA ILE A 162 -1.15 3.24 12.53
C ILE A 162 -2.13 2.37 13.33
N ASP A 163 -3.43 2.55 13.12
CA ASP A 163 -4.45 1.74 13.80
C ASP A 163 -4.38 0.27 13.38
N ASP A 164 -4.18 -0.03 12.09
CA ASP A 164 -3.98 -1.40 11.62
C ASP A 164 -2.76 -2.08 12.25
N PHE A 165 -1.69 -1.33 12.52
CA PHE A 165 -0.49 -1.88 13.16
C PHE A 165 -0.65 -2.06 14.65
N LEU A 166 -1.23 -1.05 15.34
CA LEU A 166 -1.39 -1.07 16.80
C LEU A 166 -2.53 -2.00 17.25
N LYS A 167 -3.54 -2.20 16.41
CA LYS A 167 -4.74 -3.03 16.67
C LYS A 167 -5.03 -3.96 15.49
N PRO A 168 -4.08 -4.85 15.13
CA PRO A 168 -4.22 -5.68 13.94
C PRO A 168 -5.33 -6.72 14.09
N ASP A 169 -6.10 -6.99 13.04
CA ASP A 169 -7.03 -8.13 13.00
C ASP A 169 -6.30 -9.47 13.24
N ARG A 170 -5.10 -9.59 12.74
CA ARG A 170 -4.16 -10.72 12.93
C ARG A 170 -2.74 -10.31 12.56
N ILE A 171 -1.77 -11.04 13.11
CA ILE A 171 -0.37 -10.97 12.69
C ILE A 171 0.01 -12.32 12.08
N VAL A 172 0.51 -12.32 10.85
CA VAL A 172 0.94 -13.54 10.14
C VAL A 172 2.47 -13.59 10.17
N ILE A 173 3.02 -14.73 10.61
CA ILE A 173 4.46 -14.93 10.70
C ILE A 173 4.81 -16.32 10.17
N GLY A 174 5.62 -16.35 9.11
CA GLY A 174 6.26 -17.57 8.59
C GLY A 174 7.61 -17.79 9.26
N ILE A 175 7.82 -18.97 9.82
CA ILE A 175 9.05 -19.33 10.56
C ILE A 175 9.47 -20.78 10.27
N GLU A 176 10.73 -21.09 10.59
CA GLU A 176 11.30 -22.45 10.53
C GLU A 176 11.88 -22.91 11.86
N SER A 177 11.96 -22.04 12.90
CA SER A 177 12.58 -22.36 14.18
C SER A 177 11.79 -21.87 15.40
N ASP A 178 11.87 -22.61 16.49
CA ASP A 178 11.27 -22.26 17.78
C ASP A 178 11.88 -20.97 18.37
N GLU A 179 13.15 -20.68 18.08
CA GLU A 179 13.86 -19.52 18.60
C GLU A 179 13.36 -18.23 17.92
N ALA A 180 13.16 -18.29 16.59
CA ALA A 180 12.51 -17.20 15.86
C ALA A 180 11.08 -16.99 16.35
N GLU A 181 10.31 -18.07 16.63
CA GLU A 181 8.97 -17.97 17.19
C GLU A 181 8.96 -17.24 18.52
N LYS A 182 9.80 -17.66 19.48
CA LYS A 182 9.89 -17.03 20.79
C LYS A 182 10.23 -15.54 20.69
N THR A 183 11.20 -15.20 19.85
CA THR A 183 11.64 -13.82 19.63
C THR A 183 10.54 -12.95 19.07
N LEU A 184 9.87 -13.40 17.99
CA LEU A 184 8.81 -12.65 17.32
C LEU A 184 7.53 -12.61 18.17
N ARG A 185 7.20 -13.67 18.89
CA ARG A 185 6.08 -13.68 19.84
C ARG A 185 6.29 -12.64 20.96
N LYS A 186 7.51 -12.52 21.49
CA LYS A 186 7.87 -11.49 22.49
C LYS A 186 7.73 -10.09 21.89
N LEU A 187 8.21 -9.88 20.67
CA LEU A 187 8.14 -8.61 19.95
C LEU A 187 6.71 -8.14 19.73
N TYR A 188 5.83 -9.04 19.28
CA TYR A 188 4.43 -8.72 18.92
C TYR A 188 3.45 -8.81 20.10
N LYS A 189 3.89 -9.25 21.28
CA LYS A 189 3.01 -9.38 22.46
C LYS A 189 2.21 -8.12 22.79
N PRO A 190 2.75 -6.89 22.71
CA PRO A 190 1.99 -5.68 23.04
C PRO A 190 0.79 -5.42 22.12
N PHE A 191 0.82 -5.94 20.88
CA PHE A 191 -0.20 -5.68 19.86
C PHE A 191 -1.38 -6.66 19.88
N VAL A 192 -1.29 -7.74 20.65
CA VAL A 192 -2.26 -8.84 20.68
C VAL A 192 -2.99 -8.97 22.02
N LEU A 193 -2.99 -7.92 22.83
CA LEU A 193 -3.61 -7.90 24.16
C LEU A 193 -5.15 -8.08 24.11
N ASN A 194 -5.78 -7.85 22.96
CA ASN A 194 -7.23 -7.91 22.74
C ASN A 194 -7.69 -9.23 22.07
N ASN A 195 -6.99 -10.34 22.31
CA ASN A 195 -7.27 -11.66 21.70
C ASN A 195 -7.11 -11.73 20.16
N HIS A 196 -6.44 -10.77 19.55
CA HIS A 196 -6.08 -10.90 18.15
C HIS A 196 -4.97 -11.94 17.98
N PRO A 197 -5.08 -12.89 17.04
CA PRO A 197 -4.14 -13.99 16.95
C PRO A 197 -2.81 -13.60 16.29
N ILE A 198 -1.69 -14.15 16.78
CA ILE A 198 -0.49 -14.32 15.98
C ILE A 198 -0.60 -15.70 15.34
N LEU A 199 -0.65 -15.72 14.02
CA LEU A 199 -0.73 -16.94 13.22
C LEU A 199 0.67 -17.33 12.75
N PHE A 200 1.27 -18.31 13.43
CA PHE A 200 2.51 -18.91 13.00
C PHE A 200 2.25 -20.00 11.97
N MET A 201 3.03 -20.00 10.91
CA MET A 201 2.92 -20.98 9.81
C MET A 201 4.29 -21.15 9.15
N ASP A 202 4.38 -22.04 8.16
CA ASP A 202 5.57 -22.13 7.32
C ASP A 202 5.76 -20.84 6.48
N ILE A 203 7.00 -20.57 6.08
CA ILE A 203 7.34 -19.32 5.38
C ILE A 203 6.61 -19.19 4.03
N PRO A 204 6.58 -20.23 3.16
CA PRO A 204 5.85 -20.15 1.89
C PRO A 204 4.38 -19.81 2.05
N SER A 205 3.71 -20.37 3.08
CA SER A 205 2.31 -20.06 3.38
C SER A 205 2.12 -18.61 3.84
N ALA A 206 3.05 -18.07 4.63
CA ALA A 206 2.99 -16.67 5.06
C ALA A 206 3.20 -15.70 3.88
N GLU A 207 4.18 -15.97 3.01
CA GLU A 207 4.40 -15.19 1.78
C GLU A 207 3.15 -15.23 0.88
N MET A 208 2.55 -16.42 0.65
CA MET A 208 1.33 -16.57 -0.16
C MET A 208 0.12 -15.87 0.47
N THR A 209 -0.01 -15.86 1.80
CA THR A 209 -1.17 -15.29 2.50
C THR A 209 -1.37 -13.81 2.15
N LYS A 210 -0.29 -13.03 2.00
CA LYS A 210 -0.39 -11.62 1.62
C LYS A 210 -0.99 -11.45 0.22
N TYR A 211 -0.45 -12.18 -0.75
CA TYR A 211 -0.94 -12.12 -2.13
C TYR A 211 -2.40 -12.59 -2.24
N ALA A 212 -2.73 -13.70 -1.58
CA ALA A 212 -4.09 -14.24 -1.58
C ALA A 212 -5.09 -13.26 -0.94
N ALA A 213 -4.71 -12.61 0.18
CA ALA A 213 -5.56 -11.62 0.84
C ALA A 213 -5.82 -10.41 -0.06
N ASN A 214 -4.78 -9.80 -0.63
CA ASN A 214 -4.93 -8.64 -1.50
C ASN A 214 -5.71 -8.99 -2.78
N SER A 215 -5.45 -10.16 -3.36
CA SER A 215 -6.19 -10.65 -4.53
C SER A 215 -7.67 -10.89 -4.23
N MET A 216 -8.00 -11.41 -3.05
CA MET A 216 -9.40 -11.60 -2.64
C MET A 216 -10.11 -10.26 -2.45
N LEU A 217 -9.44 -9.25 -1.88
CA LEU A 217 -10.01 -7.91 -1.73
C LEU A 217 -10.23 -7.25 -3.10
N ALA A 218 -9.27 -7.34 -4.01
CA ALA A 218 -9.40 -6.86 -5.39
C ALA A 218 -10.55 -7.56 -6.14
N THR A 219 -10.70 -8.88 -5.94
CA THR A 219 -11.80 -9.66 -6.50
C THR A 219 -13.16 -9.14 -6.03
N LYS A 220 -13.32 -8.85 -4.74
CA LYS A 220 -14.58 -8.29 -4.21
C LYS A 220 -14.92 -6.94 -4.84
N ILE A 221 -13.95 -6.08 -5.06
CA ILE A 221 -14.14 -4.76 -5.69
C ILE A 221 -14.54 -4.94 -7.16
N SER A 222 -13.76 -5.70 -7.94
CA SER A 222 -14.06 -5.94 -9.36
C SER A 222 -15.40 -6.63 -9.55
N PHE A 223 -15.73 -7.64 -8.73
CA PHE A 223 -17.04 -8.29 -8.75
C PHE A 223 -18.18 -7.28 -8.55
N MET A 224 -18.07 -6.39 -7.55
CA MET A 224 -19.12 -5.40 -7.29
C MET A 224 -19.19 -4.32 -8.37
N ASN A 225 -18.07 -3.97 -9.01
CA ASN A 225 -18.07 -3.07 -10.15
C ASN A 225 -18.79 -3.67 -11.35
N ASP A 226 -18.55 -4.94 -11.64
CA ASP A 226 -19.21 -5.67 -12.74
C ASP A 226 -20.72 -5.80 -12.48
N ILE A 227 -21.12 -6.15 -11.25
CA ILE A 227 -22.52 -6.17 -10.82
C ILE A 227 -23.17 -4.78 -10.92
N ALA A 228 -22.44 -3.71 -10.55
CA ALA A 228 -22.97 -2.34 -10.65
C ALA A 228 -23.27 -1.94 -12.10
N ASN A 229 -22.38 -2.28 -13.02
CA ASN A 229 -22.58 -2.02 -14.45
C ASN A 229 -23.80 -2.78 -14.99
N LEU A 230 -23.98 -4.04 -14.60
CA LEU A 230 -25.16 -4.82 -14.95
C LEU A 230 -26.45 -4.22 -14.33
N CYS A 231 -26.42 -3.85 -13.05
CA CYS A 231 -27.56 -3.22 -12.39
C CYS A 231 -28.04 -1.97 -13.12
N GLU A 232 -27.14 -1.14 -13.60
CA GLU A 232 -27.47 0.06 -14.38
C GLU A 232 -28.19 -0.28 -15.69
N ILE A 233 -27.82 -1.38 -16.35
CA ILE A 233 -28.45 -1.82 -17.61
C ILE A 233 -29.88 -2.36 -17.37
N ILE A 234 -30.06 -3.14 -16.28
CA ILE A 234 -31.33 -3.83 -16.02
C ILE A 234 -32.27 -3.07 -15.07
N GLY A 235 -31.85 -1.87 -14.59
CA GLY A 235 -32.66 -1.02 -13.71
C GLY A 235 -32.70 -1.47 -12.24
N ALA A 236 -31.69 -2.24 -11.76
CA ALA A 236 -31.58 -2.61 -10.36
C ALA A 236 -30.75 -1.55 -9.58
N ASP A 237 -31.07 -1.34 -8.30
CA ASP A 237 -30.27 -0.49 -7.41
C ASP A 237 -29.12 -1.29 -6.79
N VAL A 238 -27.89 -1.00 -7.22
CA VAL A 238 -26.68 -1.68 -6.71
C VAL A 238 -26.47 -1.48 -5.22
N ASN A 239 -26.91 -0.36 -4.63
CA ASN A 239 -26.79 -0.15 -3.19
C ASN A 239 -27.70 -1.10 -2.39
N SER A 240 -28.90 -1.38 -2.92
CA SER A 240 -29.81 -2.37 -2.34
C SER A 240 -29.24 -3.78 -2.51
N VAL A 241 -28.70 -4.12 -3.69
CA VAL A 241 -28.00 -5.40 -3.93
C VAL A 241 -26.84 -5.58 -2.96
N ARG A 242 -25.97 -4.56 -2.84
CA ARG A 242 -24.83 -4.57 -1.92
C ARG A 242 -25.25 -4.78 -0.48
N ARG A 243 -26.28 -4.09 0.00
CA ARG A 243 -26.82 -4.29 1.37
C ARG A 243 -27.38 -5.70 1.55
N GLY A 244 -28.08 -6.19 0.54
CA GLY A 244 -28.64 -7.55 0.56
C GLY A 244 -27.57 -8.63 0.71
N ILE A 245 -26.58 -8.64 -0.19
CA ILE A 245 -25.50 -9.65 -0.13
C ILE A 245 -24.56 -9.45 1.07
N GLY A 246 -24.29 -8.19 1.44
CA GLY A 246 -23.38 -7.84 2.54
C GLY A 246 -23.94 -8.17 3.92
N SER A 247 -25.24 -8.40 4.06
CA SER A 247 -25.87 -8.87 5.30
C SER A 247 -25.62 -10.36 5.58
N ASP A 248 -25.22 -11.14 4.58
CA ASP A 248 -24.78 -12.52 4.77
C ASP A 248 -23.38 -12.53 5.41
N SER A 249 -23.25 -13.14 6.59
CA SER A 249 -21.98 -13.22 7.33
C SER A 249 -20.85 -13.93 6.55
N ARG A 250 -21.21 -14.82 5.60
CA ARG A 250 -20.24 -15.51 4.73
C ARG A 250 -19.59 -14.57 3.70
N ILE A 251 -20.26 -13.45 3.35
CA ILE A 251 -19.80 -12.46 2.40
C ILE A 251 -19.23 -11.24 3.13
N GLY A 252 -20.01 -10.69 4.07
CA GLY A 252 -19.69 -9.49 4.83
C GLY A 252 -19.78 -8.20 4.00
N SER A 253 -19.89 -7.07 4.69
CA SER A 253 -20.14 -5.76 4.08
C SER A 253 -18.90 -5.01 3.61
N LYS A 254 -17.71 -5.51 3.94
CA LYS A 254 -16.43 -4.82 3.61
C LYS A 254 -15.96 -5.17 2.19
N PHE A 255 -15.39 -4.17 1.49
CA PHE A 255 -14.83 -4.30 0.12
C PHE A 255 -15.84 -4.67 -0.98
N ILE A 256 -17.13 -4.42 -0.75
CA ILE A 256 -18.19 -4.61 -1.75
C ILE A 256 -18.86 -3.28 -2.15
N TYR A 257 -18.08 -2.20 -2.22
CA TYR A 257 -18.53 -0.89 -2.69
C TYR A 257 -18.06 -0.70 -4.13
N PRO A 258 -18.98 -0.51 -5.09
CA PRO A 258 -18.61 -0.20 -6.47
C PRO A 258 -18.07 1.23 -6.56
N GLY A 259 -17.19 1.45 -7.55
CA GLY A 259 -16.57 2.74 -7.82
C GLY A 259 -15.92 2.78 -9.20
N VAL A 260 -14.97 3.66 -9.39
CA VAL A 260 -14.28 3.90 -10.67
C VAL A 260 -13.12 2.91 -10.94
N GLY A 261 -13.02 1.85 -10.19
CA GLY A 261 -11.91 0.89 -10.21
C GLY A 261 -10.95 1.11 -9.04
N TYR A 262 -10.12 0.10 -8.76
CA TYR A 262 -9.08 0.21 -7.75
C TYR A 262 -7.74 0.67 -8.35
N GLY A 263 -6.97 1.34 -7.52
CA GLY A 263 -5.60 1.77 -7.79
C GLY A 263 -4.72 1.55 -6.55
N GLY A 264 -3.72 2.41 -6.39
CA GLY A 264 -2.75 2.36 -5.30
C GLY A 264 -1.58 1.43 -5.58
N SER A 265 -0.66 1.37 -4.65
CA SER A 265 0.60 0.64 -4.76
C SER A 265 0.48 -0.86 -4.56
N CYS A 266 -0.62 -1.35 -3.97
CA CYS A 266 -0.73 -2.73 -3.50
C CYS A 266 -1.53 -3.62 -4.46
N PHE A 267 -2.83 -3.36 -4.63
CA PHE A 267 -3.69 -4.28 -5.38
C PHE A 267 -3.23 -4.52 -6.82
N PRO A 268 -2.96 -3.49 -7.65
CA PRO A 268 -2.54 -3.74 -9.02
C PRO A 268 -1.25 -4.54 -9.10
N LYS A 269 -0.26 -4.17 -8.26
CA LYS A 269 1.04 -4.84 -8.24
C LYS A 269 0.92 -6.30 -7.78
N ASP A 270 0.20 -6.54 -6.67
CA ASP A 270 0.17 -7.86 -6.03
C ASP A 270 -0.66 -8.86 -6.85
N VAL A 271 -1.77 -8.42 -7.46
CA VAL A 271 -2.56 -9.27 -8.36
C VAL A 271 -1.74 -9.67 -9.59
N LYS A 272 -1.06 -8.71 -10.25
CA LYS A 272 -0.19 -8.98 -11.40
C LYS A 272 0.97 -9.90 -11.03
N ALA A 273 1.64 -9.67 -9.89
CA ALA A 273 2.73 -10.51 -9.41
C ALA A 273 2.27 -11.95 -9.13
N LEU A 274 1.08 -12.13 -8.55
CA LEU A 274 0.55 -13.47 -8.31
C LEU A 274 0.16 -14.19 -9.61
N ILE A 275 -0.42 -13.50 -10.59
CA ILE A 275 -0.68 -14.04 -11.93
C ILE A 275 0.63 -14.48 -12.58
N LYS A 276 1.67 -13.65 -12.51
CA LYS A 276 3.00 -13.97 -13.06
C LYS A 276 3.62 -15.19 -12.37
N THR A 277 3.58 -15.24 -11.04
CA THR A 277 4.06 -16.39 -10.27
C THR A 277 3.36 -17.69 -10.70
N ALA A 278 2.05 -17.64 -10.93
CA ALA A 278 1.31 -18.80 -11.40
C ALA A 278 1.77 -19.24 -12.81
N GLN A 279 1.95 -18.29 -13.73
CA GLN A 279 2.43 -18.57 -15.09
C GLN A 279 3.82 -19.21 -15.09
N GLU A 280 4.74 -18.74 -14.25
CA GLU A 280 6.08 -19.31 -14.07
C GLU A 280 6.04 -20.75 -13.56
N ASN A 281 4.96 -21.12 -12.86
CA ASN A 281 4.69 -22.47 -12.39
C ASN A 281 3.71 -23.26 -13.28
N ASN A 282 3.55 -22.84 -14.53
CA ASN A 282 2.65 -23.48 -15.52
C ASN A 282 1.18 -23.58 -15.05
N TYR A 283 0.73 -22.61 -14.27
CA TYR A 283 -0.65 -22.53 -13.77
C TYR A 283 -1.31 -21.23 -14.21
N THR A 284 -2.59 -21.28 -14.58
CA THR A 284 -3.38 -20.12 -14.98
C THR A 284 -4.39 -19.73 -13.89
N LEU A 285 -4.22 -18.57 -13.29
CA LEU A 285 -5.14 -17.97 -12.34
C LEU A 285 -6.29 -17.26 -13.07
N ARG A 286 -7.27 -17.99 -13.56
CA ARG A 286 -8.38 -17.48 -14.40
C ARG A 286 -9.21 -16.42 -13.69
N VAL A 287 -9.49 -16.57 -12.40
CA VAL A 287 -10.27 -15.60 -11.62
C VAL A 287 -9.54 -14.27 -11.55
N LEU A 288 -8.25 -14.28 -11.25
CA LEU A 288 -7.48 -13.04 -11.11
C LEU A 288 -7.25 -12.35 -12.46
N GLN A 289 -7.13 -13.11 -13.55
CA GLN A 289 -7.08 -12.52 -14.89
C GLN A 289 -8.38 -11.76 -15.19
N ALA A 290 -9.54 -12.34 -14.90
CA ALA A 290 -10.82 -11.67 -15.06
C ALA A 290 -10.95 -10.42 -14.14
N VAL A 291 -10.41 -10.48 -12.94
CA VAL A 291 -10.39 -9.34 -11.99
C VAL A 291 -9.63 -8.14 -12.55
N GLU A 292 -8.45 -8.37 -13.15
CA GLU A 292 -7.66 -7.32 -13.80
C GLU A 292 -8.39 -6.77 -15.02
N ASP A 293 -8.92 -7.64 -15.90
CA ASP A 293 -9.66 -7.23 -17.10
C ASP A 293 -10.86 -6.33 -16.73
N VAL A 294 -11.62 -6.70 -15.69
CA VAL A 294 -12.75 -5.90 -15.18
C VAL A 294 -12.27 -4.57 -14.62
N ASN A 295 -11.18 -4.55 -13.84
CA ASN A 295 -10.66 -3.31 -13.27
C ASN A 295 -10.16 -2.33 -14.33
N ASP A 296 -9.48 -2.81 -15.35
CA ASP A 296 -8.99 -1.99 -16.45
C ASP A 296 -10.17 -1.36 -17.25
N LEU A 297 -11.21 -2.14 -17.51
CA LEU A 297 -12.44 -1.63 -18.12
C LEU A 297 -13.13 -0.60 -17.22
N GLN A 298 -13.19 -0.85 -15.91
CA GLN A 298 -13.88 -0.01 -14.94
C GLN A 298 -13.30 1.40 -14.85
N LYS A 299 -11.98 1.55 -14.94
CA LYS A 299 -11.31 2.88 -14.95
C LYS A 299 -11.80 3.79 -16.07
N SER A 300 -12.44 3.23 -17.13
CA SER A 300 -12.97 3.96 -18.27
C SER A 300 -14.48 4.20 -18.22
N VAL A 301 -15.21 3.55 -17.31
CA VAL A 301 -16.69 3.58 -17.30
C VAL A 301 -17.22 5.00 -17.10
N LEU A 302 -16.64 5.76 -16.16
CA LEU A 302 -17.07 7.13 -15.90
C LEU A 302 -16.85 8.03 -17.13
N PHE A 303 -15.68 7.94 -17.77
CA PHE A 303 -15.41 8.66 -19.01
C PHE A 303 -16.42 8.28 -20.11
N ASN A 304 -16.74 7.00 -20.30
CA ASN A 304 -17.68 6.55 -21.31
C ASN A 304 -19.08 7.13 -21.08
N LYS A 305 -19.52 7.26 -19.83
CA LYS A 305 -20.81 7.92 -19.48
C LYS A 305 -20.80 9.39 -19.86
N ILE A 306 -19.72 10.11 -19.55
CA ILE A 306 -19.53 11.52 -19.92
C ILE A 306 -19.55 11.66 -21.44
N TYR A 307 -18.76 10.87 -22.14
CA TYR A 307 -18.66 10.91 -23.59
C TYR A 307 -20.01 10.69 -24.26
N LYS A 308 -20.79 9.73 -23.76
CA LYS A 308 -22.16 9.48 -24.22
C LYS A 308 -23.10 10.65 -23.90
N HIS A 309 -23.03 11.23 -22.71
CA HIS A 309 -23.89 12.34 -22.28
C HIS A 309 -23.71 13.58 -23.18
N PHE A 310 -22.47 13.91 -23.53
CA PHE A 310 -22.15 15.03 -24.43
C PHE A 310 -22.14 14.66 -25.91
N ASN A 311 -22.75 13.52 -26.29
CA ASN A 311 -22.85 13.06 -27.70
C ASN A 311 -21.49 13.01 -28.43
N GLY A 312 -20.41 12.64 -27.70
CA GLY A 312 -19.06 12.52 -28.24
C GLY A 312 -18.31 13.83 -28.41
N ASN A 313 -18.90 14.97 -28.08
CA ASN A 313 -18.25 16.27 -28.21
C ASN A 313 -17.83 16.84 -26.84
N LEU A 314 -16.55 16.66 -26.48
CA LEU A 314 -15.95 17.19 -25.25
C LEU A 314 -15.04 18.41 -25.51
N HIS A 315 -14.82 18.78 -26.77
CA HIS A 315 -13.91 19.88 -27.12
C HIS A 315 -14.38 21.19 -26.49
N GLY A 316 -13.50 21.83 -25.70
CA GLY A 316 -13.76 23.08 -24.99
C GLY A 316 -14.68 22.95 -23.78
N LYS A 317 -15.23 21.76 -23.48
CA LYS A 317 -15.99 21.50 -22.27
C LYS A 317 -15.10 21.55 -21.05
N LYS A 318 -15.61 22.06 -19.92
CA LYS A 318 -14.89 22.15 -18.65
C LYS A 318 -15.45 21.15 -17.65
N PHE A 319 -14.58 20.31 -17.13
CA PHE A 319 -14.93 19.30 -16.12
C PHE A 319 -14.24 19.61 -14.79
N ALA A 320 -15.01 19.71 -13.73
CA ALA A 320 -14.51 19.75 -12.37
C ALA A 320 -14.27 18.31 -11.87
N ILE A 321 -13.11 18.05 -11.27
CA ILE A 321 -12.82 16.76 -10.64
C ILE A 321 -12.57 16.99 -9.15
N TRP A 322 -13.33 16.29 -8.32
CA TRP A 322 -13.12 16.20 -6.88
C TRP A 322 -12.50 14.85 -6.54
N GLY A 323 -11.28 14.88 -6.01
CA GLY A 323 -10.50 13.70 -5.65
C GLY A 323 -9.60 13.20 -6.77
N LEU A 324 -8.32 13.11 -6.46
CA LEU A 324 -7.25 12.70 -7.37
C LEU A 324 -6.56 11.43 -6.90
N SER A 325 -6.30 11.30 -5.58
CA SER A 325 -5.74 10.08 -4.99
C SER A 325 -6.61 8.85 -5.22
N PHE A 326 -6.02 7.67 -5.20
CA PHE A 326 -6.75 6.42 -5.47
C PHE A 326 -7.82 6.08 -4.41
N LYS A 327 -7.72 6.69 -3.22
CA LYS A 327 -8.70 6.62 -2.11
C LYS A 327 -8.49 7.79 -1.14
N PRO A 328 -9.43 8.08 -0.21
CA PRO A 328 -9.25 9.09 0.83
C PRO A 328 -8.08 8.81 1.78
N ASN A 329 -7.60 9.85 2.47
CA ASN A 329 -6.58 9.84 3.52
C ASN A 329 -5.18 9.37 3.05
N THR A 330 -4.87 9.57 1.78
CA THR A 330 -3.52 9.32 1.22
C THR A 330 -3.23 10.29 0.07
N ASP A 331 -1.96 10.54 -0.19
CA ASP A 331 -1.47 11.25 -1.36
C ASP A 331 -1.08 10.33 -2.52
N ASP A 332 -1.27 9.00 -2.36
CA ASP A 332 -0.85 8.02 -3.36
C ASP A 332 -1.68 8.09 -4.64
N MET A 333 -0.99 8.41 -5.73
CA MET A 333 -1.54 8.54 -7.09
C MET A 333 -1.20 7.34 -8.00
N ARG A 334 -0.49 6.33 -7.49
CA ARG A 334 -0.10 5.17 -8.29
C ARG A 334 -1.32 4.41 -8.77
N GLU A 335 -1.40 4.16 -10.07
CA GLU A 335 -2.55 3.46 -10.69
C GLU A 335 -3.93 4.10 -10.37
N ALA A 336 -3.96 5.39 -9.95
CA ALA A 336 -5.20 6.06 -9.60
C ALA A 336 -6.14 6.16 -10.82
N PRO A 337 -7.42 5.78 -10.69
CA PRO A 337 -8.40 5.89 -11.78
C PRO A 337 -8.57 7.33 -12.29
N SER A 338 -8.36 8.33 -11.44
CA SER A 338 -8.40 9.75 -11.80
C SER A 338 -7.45 10.08 -12.96
N LEU A 339 -6.24 9.50 -12.96
CA LEU A 339 -5.26 9.73 -14.02
C LEU A 339 -5.76 9.22 -15.38
N VAL A 340 -6.43 8.06 -15.40
CA VAL A 340 -7.02 7.49 -16.63
C VAL A 340 -8.17 8.35 -17.14
N ILE A 341 -9.02 8.85 -16.23
CA ILE A 341 -10.15 9.72 -16.55
C ILE A 341 -9.64 11.05 -17.10
N ILE A 342 -8.66 11.68 -16.43
CA ILE A 342 -8.05 12.94 -16.86
C ILE A 342 -7.42 12.81 -18.25
N ASP A 343 -6.60 11.78 -18.46
CA ASP A 343 -5.96 11.52 -19.75
C ASP A 343 -6.98 11.43 -20.88
N LYS A 344 -8.06 10.66 -20.67
CA LYS A 344 -9.12 10.52 -21.66
C LYS A 344 -9.86 11.84 -21.93
N LEU A 345 -10.18 12.62 -20.91
CA LEU A 345 -10.85 13.92 -21.06
C LEU A 345 -9.99 14.91 -21.84
N VAL A 346 -8.74 15.06 -21.47
CA VAL A 346 -7.79 15.98 -22.13
C VAL A 346 -7.53 15.57 -23.56
N ASN A 347 -7.35 14.28 -23.84
CA ASN A 347 -7.17 13.76 -25.21
C ASN A 347 -8.38 13.98 -26.12
N HIS A 348 -9.57 14.24 -25.53
CA HIS A 348 -10.78 14.60 -26.29
C HIS A 348 -11.03 16.13 -26.32
N GLY A 349 -10.02 16.93 -25.95
CA GLY A 349 -10.06 18.39 -26.03
C GLY A 349 -10.85 19.07 -24.91
N ALA A 350 -11.10 18.37 -23.80
CA ALA A 350 -11.75 18.94 -22.63
C ALA A 350 -10.76 19.72 -21.76
N ASN A 351 -11.25 20.71 -21.02
CA ASN A 351 -10.53 21.40 -19.97
C ASN A 351 -10.87 20.75 -18.61
N VAL A 352 -9.85 20.43 -17.83
CA VAL A 352 -10.03 19.81 -16.52
C VAL A 352 -9.54 20.74 -15.42
N VAL A 353 -10.37 20.96 -14.40
CA VAL A 353 -10.02 21.66 -13.16
C VAL A 353 -10.23 20.70 -11.99
N ALA A 354 -9.21 20.48 -11.20
CA ALA A 354 -9.27 19.46 -10.14
C ALA A 354 -8.94 20.04 -8.77
N TYR A 355 -9.52 19.40 -7.76
CA TYR A 355 -9.20 19.62 -6.35
C TYR A 355 -9.12 18.29 -5.61
N ASP A 356 -8.09 18.16 -4.78
CA ASP A 356 -7.92 17.07 -3.81
C ASP A 356 -7.30 17.65 -2.52
N PRO A 357 -7.75 17.24 -1.33
CA PRO A 357 -7.25 17.79 -0.08
C PRO A 357 -5.76 17.58 0.17
N VAL A 358 -5.17 16.54 -0.41
CA VAL A 358 -3.81 16.08 -0.06
C VAL A 358 -2.92 15.86 -1.29
N SER A 359 -3.47 15.32 -2.38
CA SER A 359 -2.65 14.82 -3.50
C SER A 359 -2.39 15.81 -4.64
N MET A 360 -2.69 17.11 -4.47
CA MET A 360 -2.52 18.14 -5.49
C MET A 360 -1.06 18.25 -5.97
N GLU A 361 -0.12 18.33 -5.03
CA GLU A 361 1.31 18.44 -5.32
C GLU A 361 1.85 17.18 -6.02
N GLU A 362 1.47 16.00 -5.53
CA GLU A 362 1.86 14.73 -6.13
C GLU A 362 1.28 14.56 -7.55
N THR A 363 0.05 15.04 -7.77
CA THR A 363 -0.57 15.04 -9.10
C THR A 363 0.20 15.97 -10.03
N HIS A 364 0.49 17.19 -9.60
CA HIS A 364 1.26 18.15 -10.39
C HIS A 364 2.65 17.60 -10.74
N ARG A 365 3.30 16.90 -9.81
CA ARG A 365 4.59 16.23 -10.07
C ARG A 365 4.50 15.19 -11.18
N ARG A 366 3.33 14.51 -11.35
CA ARG A 366 3.13 13.44 -12.35
C ARG A 366 2.70 13.93 -13.72
N ILE A 367 1.74 14.87 -13.76
CA ILE A 367 1.12 15.32 -15.01
C ILE A 367 1.32 16.82 -15.29
N GLY A 368 2.07 17.52 -14.43
CA GLY A 368 2.39 18.93 -14.61
C GLY A 368 1.14 19.80 -14.78
N ASP A 369 1.22 20.75 -15.70
CA ASP A 369 0.15 21.72 -16.01
C ASP A 369 -0.86 21.18 -17.06
N THR A 370 -0.98 19.86 -17.21
CA THR A 370 -1.97 19.22 -18.08
C THR A 370 -3.40 19.58 -17.70
N ILE A 371 -3.62 19.87 -16.42
CA ILE A 371 -4.90 20.32 -15.85
C ILE A 371 -4.70 21.59 -15.03
N THR A 372 -5.77 22.24 -14.66
CA THR A 372 -5.77 23.36 -13.70
C THR A 372 -6.03 22.84 -12.30
N TYR A 373 -5.34 23.37 -11.31
CA TYR A 373 -5.48 23.01 -9.89
C TYR A 373 -6.21 24.13 -9.15
N ALA A 374 -7.36 23.80 -8.57
CA ALA A 374 -8.17 24.74 -7.80
C ALA A 374 -7.69 24.82 -6.34
N LYS A 375 -7.96 25.93 -5.65
CA LYS A 375 -7.61 26.13 -4.25
C LYS A 375 -8.53 25.38 -3.29
N ASP A 376 -9.79 25.19 -3.71
CA ASP A 376 -10.80 24.44 -2.99
C ASP A 376 -11.78 23.77 -3.95
N GLN A 377 -12.65 22.94 -3.40
CA GLN A 377 -13.63 22.17 -4.15
C GLN A 377 -14.62 23.03 -4.93
N TYR A 378 -14.97 24.24 -4.46
CA TYR A 378 -15.96 25.11 -5.11
C TYR A 378 -15.33 25.97 -6.20
N GLU A 379 -14.07 26.41 -6.05
CA GLU A 379 -13.34 27.05 -7.13
C GLU A 379 -13.23 26.12 -8.36
N ALA A 380 -13.08 24.83 -8.14
CA ALA A 380 -13.06 23.85 -9.24
C ALA A 380 -14.34 23.83 -10.08
N LEU A 381 -15.48 24.18 -9.46
CA LEU A 381 -16.79 24.15 -10.11
C LEU A 381 -17.11 25.38 -10.99
N LEU A 382 -16.38 26.48 -10.82
CA LEU A 382 -16.67 27.72 -11.57
C LEU A 382 -16.69 27.44 -13.07
N ASP A 383 -17.84 27.76 -13.71
CA ASP A 383 -18.07 27.54 -15.14
C ASP A 383 -17.87 26.10 -15.62
N ALA A 384 -18.02 25.10 -14.76
CA ALA A 384 -17.88 23.68 -15.13
C ALA A 384 -19.17 23.16 -15.82
N ASP A 385 -19.02 22.44 -16.92
CA ASP A 385 -20.11 21.73 -17.59
C ASP A 385 -20.58 20.49 -16.80
N ALA A 386 -19.69 19.90 -16.00
CA ALA A 386 -20.03 18.78 -15.10
C ALA A 386 -19.01 18.61 -13.97
N LEU A 387 -19.48 18.05 -12.85
CA LEU A 387 -18.67 17.61 -11.71
C LEU A 387 -18.49 16.10 -11.73
N LEU A 388 -17.24 15.66 -11.56
CA LEU A 388 -16.85 14.29 -11.36
C LEU A 388 -16.31 14.11 -9.93
N VAL A 389 -16.98 13.30 -9.12
CA VAL A 389 -16.50 12.91 -7.81
C VAL A 389 -15.81 11.55 -7.98
N VAL A 390 -14.47 11.54 -7.93
CA VAL A 390 -13.66 10.35 -8.23
C VAL A 390 -13.17 9.68 -6.94
N THR A 391 -12.76 10.48 -5.95
CA THR A 391 -12.32 9.96 -4.64
C THR A 391 -13.28 10.45 -3.56
N GLU A 392 -13.76 9.54 -2.72
CA GLU A 392 -14.83 9.79 -1.75
C GLU A 392 -14.33 10.43 -0.44
N TRP A 393 -13.57 11.53 -0.52
CA TRP A 393 -13.16 12.29 0.65
C TRP A 393 -14.38 12.71 1.50
N ASN A 394 -14.21 12.77 2.81
CA ASN A 394 -15.33 13.12 3.71
C ASN A 394 -15.93 14.48 3.40
N GLU A 395 -15.11 15.46 2.99
CA GLU A 395 -15.60 16.82 2.65
C GLU A 395 -16.47 16.84 1.38
N PHE A 396 -16.35 15.85 0.50
CA PHE A 396 -17.18 15.75 -0.72
C PHE A 396 -18.52 15.06 -0.47
N ARG A 397 -18.72 14.44 0.69
CA ARG A 397 -19.97 13.69 0.99
C ARG A 397 -21.15 14.57 1.32
N VAL A 398 -20.90 15.77 1.85
CA VAL A 398 -21.94 16.72 2.23
C VAL A 398 -21.59 18.10 1.64
N PRO A 399 -21.65 18.24 0.30
CA PRO A 399 -21.34 19.52 -0.34
C PRO A 399 -22.40 20.56 -0.04
N ASN A 400 -22.02 21.83 -0.06
CA ASN A 400 -22.98 22.93 -0.06
C ASN A 400 -23.63 23.05 -1.44
N PHE A 401 -24.80 22.44 -1.62
CA PHE A 401 -25.50 22.43 -2.90
C PHE A 401 -25.82 23.84 -3.44
N GLN A 402 -26.03 24.84 -2.59
CA GLN A 402 -26.20 26.23 -3.03
C GLN A 402 -24.97 26.84 -3.69
N MET A 403 -23.77 26.33 -3.32
CA MET A 403 -22.51 26.69 -3.98
C MET A 403 -22.30 25.93 -5.29
N VAL A 404 -22.81 24.71 -5.36
CA VAL A 404 -22.72 23.86 -6.58
C VAL A 404 -23.66 24.38 -7.67
N GLU A 405 -24.81 24.96 -7.31
CA GLU A 405 -25.83 25.50 -8.25
C GLU A 405 -25.49 26.90 -8.80
N LYS A 406 -24.56 27.63 -8.18
CA LYS A 406 -24.08 28.95 -8.65
C LYS A 406 -23.00 28.81 -9.72
#